data_c66a003a6a7e32f6a3a1e596f2268d3b
#
_entry.id   c66a003a6a7e32f6a3a1e596f2268d3b
#
_cell.length_a   1.000
_cell.length_b   1.000
_cell.length_c   1.000
_cell.angle_alpha   90.00
_cell.angle_beta   90.00
_cell.angle_gamma   90.00
#
_symmetry.space_group_name_H-M   'P 1'
#
loop_
_entity.id
_entity.type
_entity.pdbx_description
1 polymer ?
#
loop_
_entity_poly.entity_id
_entity_poly.type
_entity_poly.pdbx_seq_one_letter_code
_entity_poly.pdbx_strand_id
1 'polypeptide(L)'
;MDGSNTGDTSGSVRPSDIGTDGEPVPGEPIIEPAVSTAAAATQSVAHATLNGADRASRADRIAAILVAVGSGPHSGATIDLARRLADATDAWLELFHVVPSDAALADSASAANESDGPGDADDYAEAGAALLSAARDRLGDFDRVDRWLVEDRTAAGAIVEQSPYYDLVVVGAPTTGTVGRFVFGSTTDTVVDDAEVPVVVVEGDGSTSIRDE
;
A
#
# COMPACT_ATOMS: atom_id res chain seq x y z
N MET A 1 -41.46 -54.50 49.08
CA MET A 1 -40.92 -53.50 49.98
C MET A 1 -39.78 -52.84 49.23
N ASP A 2 -40.11 -52.02 48.35
CA ASP A 2 -40.28 -50.57 48.37
C ASP A 2 -39.02 -49.83 48.66
N GLY A 3 -38.57 -49.17 47.69
CA GLY A 3 -37.46 -48.23 47.79
C GLY A 3 -37.25 -47.49 46.52
N SER A 4 -38.23 -46.63 46.15
CA SER A 4 -38.09 -45.65 45.09
C SER A 4 -36.96 -44.64 45.42
N ASN A 5 -36.01 -44.49 44.55
CA ASN A 5 -35.07 -43.37 44.63
C ASN A 5 -35.17 -42.56 43.35
N THR A 6 -35.85 -41.46 43.46
CA THR A 6 -35.96 -40.40 42.45
C THR A 6 -34.71 -39.56 42.49
N GLY A 7 -33.81 -39.77 41.52
CA GLY A 7 -32.63 -38.92 41.31
C GLY A 7 -33.01 -37.72 40.43
N ASP A 8 -33.11 -36.60 41.08
CA ASP A 8 -33.20 -35.29 40.47
C ASP A 8 -31.86 -34.90 39.83
N THR A 9 -31.83 -34.89 38.50
CA THR A 9 -30.66 -34.43 37.75
C THR A 9 -30.91 -32.99 37.34
N SER A 10 -30.65 -32.07 38.27
CA SER A 10 -30.51 -30.66 37.94
C SER A 10 -29.28 -30.46 37.06
N GLY A 11 -29.52 -30.47 35.74
CA GLY A 11 -28.54 -30.03 34.76
C GLY A 11 -28.30 -28.55 34.87
N SER A 12 -27.19 -28.19 35.55
CA SER A 12 -26.67 -26.84 35.54
C SER A 12 -26.13 -26.54 34.14
N VAL A 13 -26.90 -25.83 33.35
CA VAL A 13 -26.45 -25.22 32.10
C VAL A 13 -25.51 -24.09 32.48
N ARG A 14 -24.23 -24.27 32.25
CA ARG A 14 -23.26 -23.19 32.31
C ARG A 14 -23.57 -22.23 31.18
N PRO A 15 -23.60 -20.90 31.41
CA PRO A 15 -23.71 -19.95 30.31
C PRO A 15 -22.49 -20.12 29.42
N SER A 16 -22.79 -20.42 28.17
CA SER A 16 -21.87 -20.58 27.06
C SER A 16 -20.92 -19.40 26.97
N ASP A 17 -19.68 -19.71 26.71
CA ASP A 17 -18.63 -18.83 26.28
C ASP A 17 -19.15 -17.77 25.33
N ILE A 18 -19.24 -16.55 25.81
CA ILE A 18 -19.30 -15.35 24.99
C ILE A 18 -17.91 -15.27 24.38
N GLY A 19 -17.84 -15.43 23.06
CA GLY A 19 -16.60 -15.34 22.32
C GLY A 19 -15.81 -14.12 22.77
N THR A 20 -14.64 -14.38 23.26
CA THR A 20 -13.61 -13.39 23.51
C THR A 20 -13.30 -12.75 22.17
N ASP A 21 -13.67 -11.48 22.00
CA ASP A 21 -13.14 -10.63 20.95
C ASP A 21 -11.61 -10.79 21.03
N GLY A 22 -11.05 -11.39 19.98
CA GLY A 22 -9.65 -11.81 19.99
C GLY A 22 -8.70 -10.64 20.12
N GLU A 23 -8.19 -10.44 21.31
CA GLU A 23 -6.96 -9.69 21.47
C GLU A 23 -5.86 -10.43 20.69
N PRO A 24 -5.05 -9.71 19.88
CA PRO A 24 -4.00 -10.34 19.08
C PRO A 24 -3.04 -11.11 20.02
N VAL A 25 -2.87 -12.38 19.71
CA VAL A 25 -1.94 -13.24 20.44
C VAL A 25 -0.52 -12.78 20.10
N PRO A 26 0.37 -12.51 21.06
CA PRO A 26 1.74 -12.09 20.78
C PRO A 26 2.46 -13.07 19.84
N GLY A 27 2.93 -12.56 18.69
CA GLY A 27 3.63 -13.34 17.69
C GLY A 27 2.76 -13.85 16.53
N GLU A 28 1.46 -13.55 16.51
CA GLU A 28 0.60 -13.85 15.36
C GLU A 28 0.81 -12.83 14.23
N PRO A 29 0.87 -13.27 12.96
CA PRO A 29 1.04 -12.34 11.83
C PRO A 29 -0.13 -11.36 11.72
N ILE A 30 0.15 -10.06 11.78
CA ILE A 30 -0.88 -9.01 11.73
C ILE A 30 -1.09 -8.42 10.33
N ILE A 31 -0.14 -8.62 9.40
CA ILE A 31 -0.15 -7.94 8.10
C ILE A 31 -1.38 -8.32 7.29
N GLU A 32 -1.66 -9.62 7.15
CA GLU A 32 -2.76 -10.11 6.34
C GLU A 32 -4.14 -9.66 6.86
N PRO A 33 -4.47 -9.82 8.17
CA PRO A 33 -5.71 -9.30 8.72
C PRO A 33 -5.78 -7.76 8.70
N ALA A 34 -4.67 -7.04 8.89
CA ALA A 34 -4.64 -5.59 8.82
C ALA A 34 -4.96 -5.08 7.41
N VAL A 35 -4.33 -5.66 6.38
CA VAL A 35 -4.58 -5.32 4.97
C VAL A 35 -6.03 -5.64 4.58
N SER A 36 -6.51 -6.82 4.93
CA SER A 36 -7.90 -7.24 4.63
C SER A 36 -8.93 -6.31 5.28
N THR A 37 -8.74 -5.98 6.56
CA THR A 37 -9.63 -5.09 7.29
C THR A 37 -9.60 -3.66 6.74
N ALA A 38 -8.41 -3.13 6.46
CA ALA A 38 -8.25 -1.80 5.90
C ALA A 38 -8.87 -1.69 4.50
N ALA A 39 -8.67 -2.70 3.64
CA ALA A 39 -9.26 -2.73 2.30
C ALA A 39 -10.79 -2.76 2.36
N ALA A 40 -11.37 -3.61 3.21
CA ALA A 40 -12.83 -3.70 3.37
C ALA A 40 -13.45 -2.40 3.92
N ALA A 41 -12.70 -1.61 4.69
CA ALA A 41 -13.16 -0.35 5.27
C ALA A 41 -12.92 0.87 4.37
N THR A 42 -12.23 0.73 3.24
CA THR A 42 -11.86 1.84 2.34
C THR A 42 -12.74 1.82 1.08
N GLN A 43 -13.69 2.75 0.97
CA GLN A 43 -14.69 2.77 -0.11
C GLN A 43 -14.09 2.99 -1.50
N SER A 44 -12.99 3.72 -1.61
CA SER A 44 -12.30 3.99 -2.89
C SER A 44 -11.50 2.79 -3.42
N VAL A 45 -11.32 1.75 -2.61
CA VAL A 45 -10.59 0.53 -2.97
C VAL A 45 -11.56 -0.50 -3.53
N ALA A 46 -11.38 -0.85 -4.80
CA ALA A 46 -12.11 -1.94 -5.44
C ALA A 46 -11.50 -3.30 -5.08
N HIS A 47 -10.17 -3.36 -5.06
CA HIS A 47 -9.42 -4.57 -4.70
C HIS A 47 -8.07 -4.21 -4.10
N ALA A 48 -7.59 -5.04 -3.17
CA ALA A 48 -6.23 -4.95 -2.63
C ALA A 48 -5.63 -6.36 -2.52
N THR A 49 -4.43 -6.54 -3.04
CA THR A 49 -3.71 -7.82 -3.01
C THR A 49 -2.43 -7.68 -2.22
N LEU A 50 -2.26 -8.51 -1.19
CA LEU A 50 -1.01 -8.63 -0.44
C LEU A 50 -0.12 -9.68 -1.11
N ASN A 51 1.12 -9.29 -1.41
CA ASN A 51 2.15 -10.16 -1.99
C ASN A 51 3.34 -10.25 -1.03
N GLY A 52 3.98 -11.40 -0.98
CA GLY A 52 5.19 -11.59 -0.18
C GLY A 52 4.97 -11.45 1.33
N ALA A 53 3.84 -11.92 1.88
CA ALA A 53 3.57 -11.87 3.32
C ALA A 53 4.65 -12.56 4.16
N ASP A 54 5.33 -13.55 3.58
CA ASP A 54 6.47 -14.27 4.15
C ASP A 54 7.76 -13.44 4.25
N ARG A 55 7.83 -12.30 3.55
CA ARG A 55 8.95 -11.36 3.62
C ARG A 55 8.86 -10.40 4.82
N ALA A 56 7.81 -10.49 5.63
CA ALA A 56 7.65 -9.63 6.79
C ALA A 56 8.82 -9.81 7.77
N SER A 57 9.56 -8.74 8.01
CA SER A 57 10.67 -8.71 8.97
C SER A 57 10.18 -8.90 10.41
N ARG A 58 8.94 -8.47 10.68
CA ARG A 58 8.21 -8.63 11.95
C ARG A 58 6.79 -9.09 11.65
N ALA A 59 6.43 -10.24 12.23
CA ALA A 59 5.09 -10.78 12.01
C ALA A 59 4.01 -9.97 12.74
N ASP A 60 4.33 -9.42 13.90
CA ASP A 60 3.41 -8.84 14.89
C ASP A 60 3.33 -7.29 14.85
N ARG A 61 4.01 -6.63 13.92
CA ARG A 61 4.06 -5.17 13.87
C ARG A 61 4.26 -4.62 12.45
N ILE A 62 3.52 -3.55 12.14
CA ILE A 62 3.77 -2.64 11.02
C ILE A 62 4.02 -1.27 11.64
N ALA A 63 5.23 -0.74 11.54
CA ALA A 63 5.62 0.55 12.12
C ALA A 63 5.92 1.62 11.08
N ALA A 64 6.35 1.23 9.88
CA ALA A 64 6.67 2.14 8.77
C ALA A 64 6.16 1.56 7.45
N ILE A 65 5.46 2.40 6.68
CA ILE A 65 4.85 2.04 5.40
C ILE A 65 5.39 2.98 4.31
N LEU A 66 6.00 2.43 3.28
CA LEU A 66 6.36 3.16 2.07
C LEU A 66 5.16 3.20 1.12
N VAL A 67 4.73 4.38 0.72
CA VAL A 67 3.60 4.58 -0.19
C VAL A 67 4.10 5.16 -1.51
N ALA A 68 4.10 4.34 -2.56
CA ALA A 68 4.48 4.81 -3.89
C ALA A 68 3.37 5.66 -4.50
N VAL A 69 3.62 6.96 -4.62
CA VAL A 69 2.66 7.94 -5.13
C VAL A 69 2.89 8.12 -6.64
N GLY A 70 1.86 7.88 -7.42
CA GLY A 70 1.84 8.13 -8.87
C GLY A 70 0.59 8.91 -9.27
N SER A 71 0.56 9.49 -10.47
CA SER A 71 -0.59 10.23 -11.02
C SER A 71 -1.68 9.32 -11.61
N GLY A 72 -1.55 8.00 -11.47
CA GLY A 72 -2.48 7.02 -12.05
C GLY A 72 -3.88 7.00 -11.40
N PRO A 73 -4.85 6.32 -12.02
CA PRO A 73 -6.26 6.29 -11.56
C PRO A 73 -6.43 5.62 -10.19
N HIS A 74 -5.46 4.87 -9.72
CA HIS A 74 -5.49 4.18 -8.42
C HIS A 74 -4.83 4.98 -7.28
N SER A 75 -4.24 6.15 -7.59
CA SER A 75 -3.44 6.93 -6.64
C SER A 75 -4.22 7.35 -5.39
N GLY A 76 -5.45 7.81 -5.55
CA GLY A 76 -6.29 8.20 -4.41
C GLY A 76 -6.63 7.01 -3.51
N ALA A 77 -7.02 5.88 -4.11
CA ALA A 77 -7.32 4.65 -3.35
C ALA A 77 -6.08 4.12 -2.62
N THR A 78 -4.90 4.23 -3.23
CA THR A 78 -3.61 3.86 -2.62
C THR A 78 -3.34 4.66 -1.34
N ILE A 79 -3.54 5.98 -1.38
CA ILE A 79 -3.39 6.87 -0.22
C ILE A 79 -4.43 6.56 0.86
N ASP A 80 -5.70 6.37 0.47
CA ASP A 80 -6.77 6.07 1.42
C ASP A 80 -6.53 4.76 2.17
N LEU A 81 -6.09 3.71 1.45
CA LEU A 81 -5.73 2.43 2.06
C LEU A 81 -4.53 2.57 2.99
N ALA A 82 -3.48 3.26 2.56
CA ALA A 82 -2.28 3.47 3.36
C ALA A 82 -2.62 4.21 4.67
N ARG A 83 -3.46 5.25 4.62
CA ARG A 83 -3.97 5.93 5.81
C ARG A 83 -4.69 4.98 6.75
N ARG A 84 -5.60 4.14 6.23
CA ARG A 84 -6.32 3.14 7.04
C ARG A 84 -5.41 2.15 7.72
N LEU A 85 -4.41 1.66 6.99
CA LEU A 85 -3.40 0.76 7.55
C LEU A 85 -2.62 1.44 8.67
N ALA A 86 -2.15 2.67 8.43
CA ALA A 86 -1.40 3.43 9.42
C ALA A 86 -2.22 3.78 10.66
N ASP A 87 -3.50 4.11 10.51
CA ASP A 87 -4.41 4.34 11.65
C ASP A 87 -4.62 3.05 12.47
N ALA A 88 -4.75 1.90 11.81
CA ALA A 88 -5.00 0.62 12.47
C ALA A 88 -3.76 0.03 13.15
N THR A 89 -2.55 0.38 12.71
CA THR A 89 -1.29 -0.21 13.18
C THR A 89 -0.39 0.79 13.92
N ASP A 90 -0.81 2.04 14.03
CA ASP A 90 -0.02 3.16 14.56
C ASP A 90 1.29 3.38 13.78
N ALA A 91 1.27 3.08 12.48
CA ALA A 91 2.42 3.19 11.60
C ALA A 91 2.67 4.62 11.13
N TRP A 92 3.92 4.88 10.75
CA TRP A 92 4.36 6.07 10.01
C TRP A 92 4.22 5.84 8.51
N LEU A 93 3.81 6.85 7.77
CA LEU A 93 3.77 6.83 6.30
C LEU A 93 4.93 7.63 5.70
N GLU A 94 5.56 7.08 4.67
CA GLU A 94 6.43 7.81 3.78
C GLU A 94 5.79 7.89 2.40
N LEU A 95 5.36 9.09 1.98
CA LEU A 95 4.88 9.34 0.63
C LEU A 95 6.08 9.49 -0.30
N PHE A 96 6.28 8.52 -1.17
CA PHE A 96 7.45 8.39 -2.01
C PHE A 96 7.09 8.58 -3.49
N HIS A 97 7.73 9.54 -4.14
CA HIS A 97 7.58 9.75 -5.58
C HIS A 97 8.95 9.82 -6.25
N VAL A 98 9.04 9.23 -7.43
CA VAL A 98 10.28 9.15 -8.21
C VAL A 98 10.10 9.91 -9.52
N VAL A 99 10.98 10.87 -9.76
CA VAL A 99 11.10 11.58 -11.01
C VAL A 99 12.31 11.08 -11.81
N PRO A 100 12.30 11.20 -13.16
CA PRO A 100 13.43 10.77 -13.96
C PRO A 100 14.69 11.60 -13.61
N SER A 101 15.82 10.93 -13.40
CA SER A 101 17.10 11.60 -13.28
C SER A 101 17.57 12.16 -14.64
N ASP A 102 18.48 13.14 -14.62
CA ASP A 102 19.12 13.68 -15.84
C ASP A 102 19.66 12.57 -16.75
N ALA A 103 20.24 11.52 -16.18
CA ALA A 103 20.75 10.39 -16.94
C ALA A 103 19.62 9.61 -17.63
N ALA A 104 18.47 9.43 -16.98
CA ALA A 104 17.30 8.77 -17.56
C ALA A 104 16.67 9.62 -18.68
N LEU A 105 16.63 10.94 -18.51
CA LEU A 105 16.16 11.89 -19.52
C LEU A 105 17.08 11.88 -20.77
N ALA A 106 18.39 11.88 -20.57
CA ALA A 106 19.35 11.80 -21.67
C ALA A 106 19.26 10.46 -22.44
N ASP A 107 19.07 9.35 -21.75
CA ASP A 107 18.85 8.04 -22.38
C ASP A 107 17.55 8.03 -23.21
N SER A 108 16.48 8.64 -22.69
CA SER A 108 15.17 8.75 -23.36
C SER A 108 15.24 9.66 -24.60
N ALA A 109 15.95 10.80 -24.50
CA ALA A 109 16.18 11.72 -25.61
C ALA A 109 16.95 11.06 -26.76
N SER A 110 17.89 10.18 -26.42
CA SER A 110 18.68 9.44 -27.41
C SER A 110 17.83 8.38 -28.16
N ALA A 111 16.73 7.95 -27.58
CA ALA A 111 15.82 6.94 -28.14
C ALA A 111 14.63 7.56 -28.92
N ALA A 112 14.30 8.82 -28.66
CA ALA A 112 13.18 9.53 -29.28
C ALA A 112 13.60 10.23 -30.58
N ASN A 113 12.72 10.19 -31.61
CA ASN A 113 12.85 11.07 -32.76
C ASN A 113 12.52 12.52 -32.34
N GLU A 114 13.28 13.48 -32.79
CA GLU A 114 13.42 14.91 -32.44
C GLU A 114 12.15 15.79 -32.35
N SER A 115 10.94 15.23 -32.26
CA SER A 115 9.70 16.02 -32.31
C SER A 115 8.99 16.23 -30.98
N ASP A 116 9.35 15.46 -29.95
CA ASP A 116 8.79 15.57 -28.60
C ASP A 116 9.97 15.39 -27.62
N GLY A 117 10.71 16.47 -27.39
CA GLY A 117 11.81 16.47 -26.43
C GLY A 117 11.29 16.07 -25.03
N PRO A 118 12.07 15.30 -24.25
CA PRO A 118 11.73 15.09 -22.86
C PRO A 118 11.59 16.47 -22.17
N GLY A 119 10.60 16.59 -21.26
CA GLY A 119 10.46 17.78 -20.44
C GLY A 119 11.75 18.09 -19.67
N ASP A 120 11.88 19.29 -19.17
CA ASP A 120 13.02 19.68 -18.34
C ASP A 120 12.96 18.92 -17.00
N ALA A 121 14.11 18.55 -16.42
CA ALA A 121 14.19 17.89 -15.12
C ALA A 121 13.49 18.71 -14.02
N ASP A 122 13.59 20.04 -14.10
CA ASP A 122 12.91 20.95 -13.17
C ASP A 122 11.37 20.84 -13.29
N ASP A 123 10.81 20.64 -14.48
CA ASP A 123 9.37 20.46 -14.69
C ASP A 123 8.88 19.14 -14.03
N TYR A 124 9.65 18.07 -14.12
CA TYR A 124 9.34 16.80 -13.47
C TYR A 124 9.41 16.90 -11.95
N ALA A 125 10.41 17.62 -11.43
CA ALA A 125 10.56 17.85 -9.99
C ALA A 125 9.40 18.68 -9.43
N GLU A 126 8.97 19.73 -10.14
CA GLU A 126 7.81 20.57 -9.76
C GLU A 126 6.52 19.75 -9.77
N ALA A 127 6.25 19.00 -10.83
CA ALA A 127 5.07 18.13 -10.93
C ALA A 127 5.08 17.06 -9.83
N GLY A 128 6.22 16.43 -9.57
CA GLY A 128 6.37 15.45 -8.49
C GLY A 128 6.12 16.03 -7.11
N ALA A 129 6.59 17.25 -6.86
CA ALA A 129 6.35 17.96 -5.59
C ALA A 129 4.87 18.33 -5.43
N ALA A 130 4.21 18.77 -6.50
CA ALA A 130 2.77 19.04 -6.51
C ALA A 130 1.95 17.77 -6.25
N LEU A 131 2.32 16.65 -6.87
CA LEU A 131 1.68 15.35 -6.64
C LEU A 131 1.81 14.88 -5.19
N LEU A 132 3.00 15.00 -4.60
CA LEU A 132 3.22 14.68 -3.18
C LEU A 132 2.44 15.61 -2.24
N SER A 133 2.28 16.88 -2.62
CA SER A 133 1.45 17.82 -1.87
C SER A 133 -0.02 17.42 -1.91
N ALA A 134 -0.55 17.11 -3.07
CA ALA A 134 -1.93 16.65 -3.24
C ALA A 134 -2.18 15.33 -2.49
N ALA A 135 -1.22 14.41 -2.50
CA ALA A 135 -1.29 13.17 -1.72
C ALA A 135 -1.32 13.45 -0.21
N ARG A 136 -0.50 14.40 0.27
CA ARG A 136 -0.50 14.83 1.67
C ARG A 136 -1.82 15.48 2.08
N ASP A 137 -2.37 16.33 1.22
CA ASP A 137 -3.66 17.00 1.47
C ASP A 137 -4.81 16.00 1.56
N ARG A 138 -4.75 14.91 0.77
CA ARG A 138 -5.73 13.83 0.84
C ARG A 138 -5.70 13.06 2.18
N LEU A 139 -4.57 12.98 2.85
CA LEU A 139 -4.47 12.41 4.20
C LEU A 139 -5.17 13.26 5.27
N GLY A 140 -5.46 14.52 4.99
CA GLY A 140 -6.16 15.43 5.90
C GLY A 140 -5.40 15.66 7.21
N ASP A 141 -6.01 15.34 8.33
CA ASP A 141 -5.48 15.53 9.69
C ASP A 141 -4.48 14.46 10.16
N PHE A 142 -4.15 13.49 9.28
CA PHE A 142 -3.13 12.48 9.61
C PHE A 142 -1.75 13.13 9.70
N ASP A 143 -1.05 12.98 10.81
CA ASP A 143 0.19 13.71 11.16
C ASP A 143 1.47 12.86 11.11
N ARG A 144 1.33 11.52 11.14
CA ARG A 144 2.47 10.59 11.07
C ARG A 144 2.89 10.32 9.62
N VAL A 145 3.29 11.36 8.89
CA VAL A 145 3.63 11.25 7.48
C VAL A 145 4.75 12.20 7.07
N ASP A 146 5.70 11.67 6.29
CA ASP A 146 6.70 12.43 5.57
C ASP A 146 6.53 12.30 4.05
N ARG A 147 7.24 13.14 3.30
CA ARG A 147 7.23 13.17 1.83
C ARG A 147 8.65 13.13 1.33
N TRP A 148 8.90 12.27 0.37
CA TRP A 148 10.22 12.13 -0.24
C TRP A 148 10.13 12.08 -1.75
N LEU A 149 10.70 13.08 -2.40
CA LEU A 149 10.90 13.15 -3.85
C LEU A 149 12.31 12.68 -4.17
N VAL A 150 12.44 11.70 -5.04
CA VAL A 150 13.73 11.11 -5.43
C VAL A 150 13.89 11.17 -6.94
N GLU A 151 15.10 11.52 -7.36
CA GLU A 151 15.52 11.41 -8.75
C GLU A 151 16.22 10.07 -8.98
N ASP A 152 15.69 9.25 -9.90
CA ASP A 152 16.28 7.95 -10.23
C ASP A 152 16.04 7.60 -11.72
N ARG A 153 16.67 6.54 -12.19
CA ARG A 153 16.46 5.99 -13.54
C ARG A 153 15.10 5.35 -13.68
N THR A 154 14.63 4.65 -12.65
CA THR A 154 13.35 3.95 -12.65
C THR A 154 12.65 4.03 -11.30
N ALA A 155 11.34 4.25 -11.32
CA ALA A 155 10.55 4.24 -10.10
C ALA A 155 10.60 2.87 -9.39
N ALA A 156 10.59 1.78 -10.15
CA ALA A 156 10.66 0.42 -9.59
C ALA A 156 11.97 0.22 -8.82
N GLY A 157 13.11 0.55 -9.43
CA GLY A 157 14.42 0.38 -8.80
C GLY A 157 14.54 1.17 -7.49
N ALA A 158 14.12 2.44 -7.51
CA ALA A 158 14.15 3.27 -6.31
C ALA A 158 13.26 2.74 -5.18
N ILE A 159 12.04 2.25 -5.50
CA ILE A 159 11.15 1.67 -4.50
C ILE A 159 11.74 0.37 -3.91
N VAL A 160 12.28 -0.51 -4.76
CA VAL A 160 12.91 -1.76 -4.33
C VAL A 160 14.10 -1.48 -3.43
N GLU A 161 14.98 -0.53 -3.79
CA GLU A 161 16.14 -0.15 -2.99
C GLU A 161 15.75 0.41 -1.61
N GLN A 162 14.62 1.10 -1.52
CA GLN A 162 14.12 1.64 -0.27
C GLN A 162 13.32 0.63 0.56
N SER A 163 12.78 -0.42 -0.06
CA SER A 163 11.89 -1.37 0.62
C SER A 163 12.43 -1.96 1.93
N PRO A 164 13.75 -2.26 2.10
CA PRO A 164 14.28 -2.85 3.33
C PRO A 164 14.15 -1.97 4.59
N TYR A 165 13.92 -0.67 4.41
CA TYR A 165 13.79 0.28 5.52
C TYR A 165 12.37 0.39 6.08
N TYR A 166 11.41 -0.33 5.48
CA TYR A 166 10.00 -0.30 5.84
C TYR A 166 9.50 -1.69 6.22
N ASP A 167 8.32 -1.76 6.80
CA ASP A 167 7.66 -3.04 7.12
C ASP A 167 6.67 -3.46 6.01
N LEU A 168 6.26 -2.49 5.17
CA LEU A 168 5.27 -2.70 4.12
C LEU A 168 5.46 -1.66 3.00
N VAL A 169 5.25 -2.07 1.76
CA VAL A 169 5.11 -1.17 0.60
C VAL A 169 3.67 -1.18 0.12
N VAL A 170 3.11 0.00 -0.19
CA VAL A 170 1.79 0.15 -0.80
C VAL A 170 1.94 0.84 -2.14
N VAL A 171 1.43 0.22 -3.20
CA VAL A 171 1.54 0.71 -4.59
C VAL A 171 0.21 0.56 -5.31
N GLY A 172 -0.09 1.48 -6.22
CA GLY A 172 -1.25 1.37 -7.11
C GLY A 172 -1.06 0.26 -8.13
N ALA A 173 -2.15 -0.39 -8.52
CA ALA A 173 -2.15 -1.36 -9.60
C ALA A 173 -1.68 -0.75 -10.93
N PRO A 174 -1.11 -1.55 -11.84
CA PRO A 174 -0.70 -1.08 -13.15
C PRO A 174 -1.94 -0.61 -13.95
N THR A 175 -1.80 0.53 -14.62
CA THR A 175 -2.84 1.02 -15.50
C THR A 175 -2.82 0.23 -16.81
N THR A 176 -3.83 -0.59 -17.05
CA THR A 176 -4.05 -1.22 -18.35
C THR A 176 -4.63 -0.20 -19.30
N GLY A 177 -3.78 0.65 -19.88
CA GLY A 177 -4.16 1.50 -21.02
C GLY A 177 -4.40 0.64 -22.26
N THR A 178 -5.43 0.97 -23.04
CA THR A 178 -5.91 0.24 -24.22
C THR A 178 -4.92 0.20 -25.40
N VAL A 179 -3.70 0.69 -25.24
CA VAL A 179 -2.67 0.71 -26.28
C VAL A 179 -1.39 0.09 -25.74
N GLY A 180 -1.14 -1.14 -26.13
CA GLY A 180 0.18 -1.75 -25.97
C GLY A 180 0.30 -2.76 -24.85
N ARG A 181 -0.15 -3.93 -25.12
CA ARG A 181 -0.11 -5.15 -24.29
C ARG A 181 1.29 -5.67 -23.95
N PHE A 182 2.33 -4.97 -24.30
CA PHE A 182 3.71 -5.40 -24.11
C PHE A 182 4.65 -4.19 -24.05
N VAL A 183 4.62 -3.40 -23.00
CA VAL A 183 5.78 -2.57 -22.70
C VAL A 183 6.02 -2.63 -21.22
N PHE A 184 6.97 -3.50 -20.88
CA PHE A 184 7.68 -3.62 -19.61
C PHE A 184 6.82 -4.12 -18.46
N GLY A 185 7.37 -5.06 -17.71
CA GLY A 185 6.93 -5.35 -16.36
C GLY A 185 6.62 -4.02 -15.69
N SER A 186 5.37 -3.81 -15.31
CA SER A 186 4.96 -2.53 -14.73
C SER A 186 5.85 -2.26 -13.54
N THR A 187 6.06 -1.00 -13.19
CA THR A 187 6.73 -0.64 -11.92
C THR A 187 6.21 -1.51 -10.79
N THR A 188 4.90 -1.75 -10.76
CA THR A 188 4.22 -2.60 -9.78
C THR A 188 4.70 -4.05 -9.81
N ASP A 189 4.84 -4.68 -11.00
CA ASP A 189 5.29 -6.08 -11.09
C ASP A 189 6.73 -6.23 -10.57
N THR A 190 7.63 -5.34 -10.98
CA THR A 190 9.02 -5.32 -10.48
C THR A 190 9.07 -5.13 -8.96
N VAL A 191 8.26 -4.22 -8.41
CA VAL A 191 8.21 -3.99 -6.96
C VAL A 191 7.67 -5.21 -6.23
N VAL A 192 6.64 -5.88 -6.76
CA VAL A 192 6.08 -7.10 -6.17
C VAL A 192 7.11 -8.23 -6.16
N ASP A 193 7.87 -8.37 -7.25
CA ASP A 193 8.83 -9.47 -7.38
C ASP A 193 10.11 -9.24 -6.54
N ASP A 194 10.63 -8.02 -6.53
CA ASP A 194 11.97 -7.72 -6.04
C ASP A 194 12.02 -7.00 -4.67
N ALA A 195 10.92 -6.45 -4.15
CA ALA A 195 10.91 -5.82 -2.83
C ALA A 195 11.26 -6.83 -1.73
N GLU A 196 12.02 -6.38 -0.72
CA GLU A 196 12.46 -7.22 0.40
C GLU A 196 11.38 -7.35 1.51
N VAL A 197 10.28 -6.60 1.41
CA VAL A 197 9.17 -6.62 2.35
C VAL A 197 7.85 -6.91 1.64
N PRO A 198 6.77 -7.22 2.37
CA PRO A 198 5.45 -7.39 1.78
C PRO A 198 5.00 -6.16 0.98
N VAL A 199 4.28 -6.41 -0.12
CA VAL A 199 3.76 -5.37 -1.03
C VAL A 199 2.25 -5.49 -1.14
N VAL A 200 1.54 -4.40 -0.92
CA VAL A 200 0.11 -4.29 -1.18
C VAL A 200 -0.11 -3.56 -2.49
N VAL A 201 -0.73 -4.24 -3.44
CA VAL A 201 -1.15 -3.67 -4.72
C VAL A 201 -2.61 -3.25 -4.61
N VAL A 202 -2.92 -1.98 -4.93
CA VAL A 202 -4.23 -1.37 -4.75
C VAL A 202 -4.87 -1.03 -6.08
N GLU A 203 -6.05 -1.58 -6.33
CA GLU A 203 -6.95 -1.16 -7.40
C GLU A 203 -8.01 -0.24 -6.81
N GLY A 204 -8.09 0.98 -7.32
CA GLY A 204 -9.18 1.91 -7.01
C GLY A 204 -10.39 1.66 -7.92
N ASP A 205 -11.56 2.08 -7.46
CA ASP A 205 -12.82 2.06 -8.21
C ASP A 205 -12.87 3.09 -9.37
N GLY A 206 -11.81 3.85 -9.57
CA GLY A 206 -11.69 4.90 -10.59
C GLY A 206 -12.34 6.23 -10.22
N SER A 207 -12.97 6.33 -9.06
CA SER A 207 -13.61 7.57 -8.59
C SER A 207 -12.60 8.60 -8.05
N THR A 208 -11.41 8.14 -7.67
CA THR A 208 -10.41 8.95 -6.99
C THR A 208 -9.04 8.81 -7.63
N SER A 209 -8.60 9.83 -8.34
CA SER A 209 -7.21 9.96 -8.77
C SER A 209 -6.62 11.24 -8.22
N ILE A 210 -5.35 11.21 -7.81
CA ILE A 210 -4.61 12.43 -7.51
C ILE A 210 -4.15 12.99 -8.85
N ARG A 211 -4.54 14.20 -9.16
CA ARG A 211 -4.13 14.91 -10.37
C ARG A 211 -3.33 16.14 -9.99
N ASP A 212 -2.38 16.48 -10.80
CA ASP A 212 -1.75 17.79 -10.80
C ASP A 212 -2.81 18.81 -11.22
N GLU A 213 -3.13 19.79 -10.39
CA GLU A 213 -3.93 20.96 -10.77
C GLU A 213 -3.03 22.14 -11.13
#